data_e4cd46e0908b6a6222754ded88922282
#
_entry.id   e4cd46e0908b6a6222754ded88922282
#
_cell.length_a   1.000
_cell.length_b   1.000
_cell.length_c   1.000
_cell.angle_alpha   90.00
_cell.angle_beta   90.00
_cell.angle_gamma   90.00
#
_symmetry.space_group_name_H-M   'P 1'
#
loop_
_entity.id
_entity.type
_entity.pdbx_description
1 polymer ?
#
loop_
_entity_poly.entity_id
_entity_poly.type
_entity_poly.pdbx_seq_one_letter_code
_entity_poly.pdbx_strand_id
1 'polypeptide(L)'
;MEKSILRIVSLSLTITILFLGCAEQKVNRADDLTIPHFSFIGLSDPLADKENIQVSVHVKIPYTELQFIRSGKDYLARYEVAVNLADKDNERIAGQIWSDSLRLSEYKESRNSTNTIRSVRTFKVPASELTINVRVTDLYTKKSHVLSDAMDQSKMYSGALSLGNIIIMDNGKAGNSKLLMNESFYEIIDTLRFKVRLLGENHPFNINYELRVKDETKIKESQLLDHSFSIDSLLSFVVPLTDMHYSNYSLFLTAEDSKGNKATTKASFRVRIRGVNFDVENMDEAVKQLIYLASDRQIKEMMAGTEIEKTEKFKQFWEALDPTPGTLGNELMEEYYRRIAFSLEAFTVMQEGWKTDRGMIYILFGPPDEIQSGPFELDCKPYQVWEYYHIGKQFVFRDETGFGDFRLDQSYLDQGDWRFRY
;
A
#
# COMPACT_ATOMS: atom_id res chain seq x y z
N MET A 1 -7.39 -34.63 -76.57
CA MET A 1 -6.63 -35.06 -75.35
C MET A 1 -6.09 -33.81 -74.70
N GLU A 2 -6.78 -33.24 -73.77
CA GLU A 2 -6.21 -32.29 -72.82
C GLU A 2 -7.17 -32.19 -71.67
N LYS A 3 -6.67 -32.56 -70.49
CA LYS A 3 -7.45 -32.56 -69.25
C LYS A 3 -7.30 -31.18 -68.56
N SER A 4 -8.41 -30.47 -68.54
CA SER A 4 -8.52 -29.24 -67.77
C SER A 4 -8.66 -29.56 -66.28
N ILE A 5 -7.67 -29.17 -65.51
CA ILE A 5 -7.69 -29.28 -64.04
C ILE A 5 -8.41 -28.06 -63.47
N LEU A 6 -9.60 -28.30 -62.92
CA LEU A 6 -10.37 -27.31 -62.20
C LEU A 6 -9.76 -27.11 -60.81
N ARG A 7 -9.08 -25.97 -60.55
CA ARG A 7 -8.62 -25.59 -59.23
C ARG A 7 -9.82 -25.02 -58.43
N ILE A 8 -10.26 -25.77 -57.45
CA ILE A 8 -11.19 -25.30 -56.42
C ILE A 8 -10.35 -24.47 -55.43
N VAL A 9 -10.54 -23.14 -55.47
CA VAL A 9 -10.02 -22.23 -54.44
C VAL A 9 -10.97 -22.30 -53.27
N SER A 10 -10.54 -23.02 -52.22
CA SER A 10 -11.21 -23.03 -50.92
C SER A 10 -10.93 -21.71 -50.24
N LEU A 11 -11.91 -20.83 -50.18
CA LEU A 11 -11.90 -19.59 -49.41
C LEU A 11 -12.17 -19.97 -47.95
N SER A 12 -11.14 -20.20 -47.16
CA SER A 12 -11.26 -20.36 -45.71
C SER A 12 -11.55 -18.98 -45.08
N LEU A 13 -12.81 -18.77 -44.76
CA LEU A 13 -13.28 -17.64 -43.99
C LEU A 13 -12.82 -17.85 -42.54
N THR A 14 -11.66 -17.30 -42.19
CA THR A 14 -11.19 -17.24 -40.79
C THR A 14 -12.07 -16.20 -40.06
N ILE A 15 -13.09 -16.70 -39.39
CA ILE A 15 -13.85 -15.88 -38.42
C ILE A 15 -12.90 -15.63 -37.25
N THR A 16 -12.25 -14.47 -37.25
CA THR A 16 -11.55 -13.96 -36.07
C THR A 16 -12.63 -13.54 -35.07
N ILE A 17 -12.98 -14.46 -34.18
CA ILE A 17 -13.78 -14.12 -33.00
C ILE A 17 -12.89 -13.21 -32.16
N LEU A 18 -13.11 -11.92 -32.28
CA LEU A 18 -12.66 -10.94 -31.28
C LEU A 18 -13.37 -11.35 -29.98
N PHE A 19 -12.64 -12.07 -29.12
CA PHE A 19 -12.95 -12.09 -27.70
C PHE A 19 -12.77 -10.66 -27.19
N LEU A 20 -13.81 -9.86 -27.25
CA LEU A 20 -13.99 -8.75 -26.33
C LEU A 20 -14.01 -9.40 -24.96
N GLY A 21 -12.85 -9.36 -24.30
CA GLY A 21 -12.73 -9.83 -22.92
C GLY A 21 -13.81 -9.12 -22.12
N CYS A 22 -14.77 -9.87 -21.60
CA CYS A 22 -15.57 -9.43 -20.48
C CYS A 22 -14.58 -8.90 -19.46
N ALA A 23 -14.71 -7.64 -19.07
CA ALA A 23 -13.94 -7.08 -17.96
C ALA A 23 -14.17 -8.03 -16.78
N GLU A 24 -13.12 -8.75 -16.41
CA GLU A 24 -13.17 -9.73 -15.34
C GLU A 24 -13.64 -8.98 -14.10
N GLN A 25 -14.79 -9.36 -13.56
CA GLN A 25 -15.31 -8.73 -12.35
C GLN A 25 -14.33 -9.03 -11.24
N LYS A 26 -13.50 -8.04 -10.88
CA LYS A 26 -12.48 -8.16 -9.82
C LYS A 26 -13.05 -8.49 -8.43
N VAL A 27 -14.38 -8.34 -8.27
CA VAL A 27 -15.03 -8.48 -6.97
C VAL A 27 -16.25 -9.39 -7.12
N ASN A 28 -16.11 -10.63 -6.68
CA ASN A 28 -17.20 -11.63 -6.71
C ASN A 28 -17.51 -12.24 -5.33
N ARG A 29 -16.66 -12.00 -4.32
CA ARG A 29 -16.80 -12.56 -2.96
C ARG A 29 -16.56 -11.47 -1.93
N ALA A 30 -17.11 -11.62 -0.75
CA ALA A 30 -16.85 -10.72 0.38
C ALA A 30 -15.36 -10.61 0.73
N ASP A 31 -14.62 -11.72 0.61
CA ASP A 31 -13.17 -11.74 0.86
C ASP A 31 -12.39 -10.84 -0.12
N ASP A 32 -12.87 -10.67 -1.36
CA ASP A 32 -12.25 -9.78 -2.36
C ASP A 32 -12.34 -8.30 -1.94
N LEU A 33 -13.24 -7.96 -1.03
CA LEU A 33 -13.44 -6.61 -0.50
C LEU A 33 -12.71 -6.38 0.83
N THR A 34 -12.00 -7.36 1.34
CA THR A 34 -11.28 -7.22 2.60
C THR A 34 -9.90 -6.59 2.35
N ILE A 35 -9.66 -5.42 2.95
CA ILE A 35 -8.38 -4.72 2.82
C ILE A 35 -7.40 -5.30 3.84
N PRO A 36 -6.21 -5.77 3.43
CA PRO A 36 -5.16 -6.13 4.36
C PRO A 36 -4.69 -4.92 5.17
N HIS A 37 -4.64 -5.03 6.48
CA HIS A 37 -4.18 -3.94 7.35
C HIS A 37 -2.71 -4.07 7.74
N PHE A 38 -2.08 -5.21 7.47
CA PHE A 38 -0.65 -5.35 7.67
C PHE A 38 0.12 -4.68 6.52
N SER A 39 1.39 -4.43 6.73
CA SER A 39 2.30 -3.93 5.71
C SER A 39 3.63 -4.64 5.78
N PHE A 40 4.35 -4.67 4.67
CA PHE A 40 5.72 -5.14 4.63
C PHE A 40 6.58 -4.26 3.73
N ILE A 41 7.90 -4.37 3.89
CA ILE A 41 8.90 -3.79 3.00
C ILE A 41 10.03 -4.79 2.81
N GLY A 42 10.42 -5.00 1.57
CA GLY A 42 11.62 -5.74 1.20
C GLY A 42 12.78 -4.78 0.98
N LEU A 43 13.92 -5.04 1.62
CA LEU A 43 15.14 -4.25 1.44
C LEU A 43 16.25 -5.18 1.02
N SER A 44 17.02 -4.80 0.01
CA SER A 44 18.14 -5.57 -0.50
C SER A 44 19.47 -4.87 -0.21
N ASP A 45 20.44 -5.67 0.20
CA ASP A 45 21.82 -5.25 0.40
C ASP A 45 22.78 -6.10 -0.43
N PRO A 46 23.84 -5.52 -1.01
CA PRO A 46 24.87 -6.28 -1.70
C PRO A 46 25.67 -7.15 -0.71
N LEU A 47 26.14 -8.29 -1.18
CA LEU A 47 27.04 -9.19 -0.46
C LEU A 47 28.41 -9.26 -1.14
N ALA A 48 29.45 -9.56 -0.36
CA ALA A 48 30.83 -9.61 -0.84
C ALA A 48 31.09 -10.67 -1.91
N ASP A 49 30.24 -11.70 -2.02
CA ASP A 49 30.35 -12.71 -3.09
C ASP A 49 29.97 -12.20 -4.48
N LYS A 50 29.31 -11.02 -4.56
CA LYS A 50 28.88 -10.36 -5.82
C LYS A 50 27.99 -11.24 -6.72
N GLU A 51 27.40 -12.28 -6.17
CA GLU A 51 26.46 -13.18 -6.87
C GLU A 51 25.09 -13.12 -6.22
N ASN A 52 25.07 -13.09 -4.88
CA ASN A 52 23.87 -13.07 -4.07
C ASN A 52 23.67 -11.71 -3.41
N ILE A 53 22.43 -11.44 -3.09
CA ILE A 53 22.02 -10.29 -2.27
C ILE A 53 21.41 -10.78 -0.96
N GLN A 54 21.46 -9.94 0.05
CA GLN A 54 20.71 -10.15 1.28
C GLN A 54 19.38 -9.40 1.15
N VAL A 55 18.26 -10.12 1.14
CA VAL A 55 16.92 -9.52 1.18
C VAL A 55 16.37 -9.62 2.59
N SER A 56 16.08 -8.47 3.20
CA SER A 56 15.47 -8.36 4.53
C SER A 56 14.00 -7.96 4.37
N VAL A 57 13.09 -8.87 4.72
CA VAL A 57 11.64 -8.64 4.67
C VAL A 57 11.15 -8.24 6.06
N HIS A 58 10.76 -6.99 6.20
CA HIS A 58 10.20 -6.43 7.43
C HIS A 58 8.69 -6.46 7.34
N VAL A 59 8.02 -7.06 8.33
CA VAL A 59 6.56 -7.17 8.39
C VAL A 59 6.05 -6.42 9.61
N LYS A 60 5.01 -5.62 9.43
CA LYS A 60 4.32 -4.85 10.47
C LYS A 60 2.85 -5.23 10.50
N ILE A 61 2.37 -5.73 11.63
CA ILE A 61 0.99 -6.21 11.82
C ILE A 61 0.36 -5.36 12.93
N PRO A 62 -0.67 -4.55 12.66
CA PRO A 62 -1.45 -3.88 13.71
C PRO A 62 -2.14 -4.91 14.62
N TYR A 63 -2.29 -4.60 15.90
CA TYR A 63 -3.00 -5.48 16.83
C TYR A 63 -4.47 -5.68 16.42
N THR A 64 -5.06 -4.69 15.76
CA THR A 64 -6.43 -4.73 15.24
C THR A 64 -6.68 -5.80 14.18
N GLU A 65 -5.62 -6.33 13.54
CA GLU A 65 -5.70 -7.43 12.57
C GLU A 65 -5.88 -8.80 13.20
N LEU A 66 -5.69 -8.90 14.51
CA LEU A 66 -5.65 -10.16 15.22
C LEU A 66 -6.82 -10.29 16.20
N GLN A 67 -7.39 -11.47 16.27
CA GLN A 67 -8.38 -11.80 17.28
C GLN A 67 -7.69 -12.11 18.63
N PHE A 68 -8.01 -11.29 19.64
CA PHE A 68 -7.58 -11.54 21.01
C PHE A 68 -8.66 -12.28 21.77
N ILE A 69 -8.34 -13.43 22.33
CA ILE A 69 -9.20 -14.21 23.19
C ILE A 69 -8.74 -14.12 24.65
N ARG A 70 -9.65 -14.20 25.58
CA ARG A 70 -9.33 -14.19 27.02
C ARG A 70 -8.60 -15.48 27.40
N SER A 71 -7.45 -15.36 28.06
CA SER A 71 -6.62 -16.45 28.53
C SER A 71 -6.20 -16.19 29.97
N GLY A 72 -7.01 -16.66 30.91
CA GLY A 72 -6.84 -16.35 32.33
C GLY A 72 -7.11 -14.88 32.64
N LYS A 73 -6.08 -14.17 33.12
CA LYS A 73 -6.15 -12.73 33.40
C LYS A 73 -5.85 -11.86 32.17
N ASP A 74 -5.24 -12.44 31.15
CA ASP A 74 -4.71 -11.75 29.99
C ASP A 74 -5.56 -12.02 28.74
N TYR A 75 -5.17 -11.36 27.63
CA TYR A 75 -5.70 -11.57 26.30
C TYR A 75 -4.58 -12.07 25.38
N LEU A 76 -4.86 -13.11 24.61
CA LEU A 76 -3.88 -13.80 23.77
C LEU A 76 -4.32 -13.76 22.31
N ALA A 77 -3.45 -13.32 21.42
CA ALA A 77 -3.56 -13.53 19.97
C ALA A 77 -2.51 -14.53 19.51
N ARG A 78 -2.82 -15.31 18.47
CA ARG A 78 -1.89 -16.22 17.80
C ARG A 78 -1.96 -16.00 16.30
N TYR A 79 -0.81 -15.88 15.68
CA TYR A 79 -0.73 -15.59 14.25
C TYR A 79 0.39 -16.40 13.59
N GLU A 80 0.28 -16.51 12.28
CA GLU A 80 1.30 -17.11 11.41
C GLU A 80 1.67 -16.09 10.32
N VAL A 81 2.96 -16.00 10.02
CA VAL A 81 3.46 -15.22 8.88
C VAL A 81 4.21 -16.17 7.96
N ALA A 82 3.88 -16.12 6.68
CA ALA A 82 4.60 -16.82 5.63
C ALA A 82 5.20 -15.78 4.67
N VAL A 83 6.52 -15.85 4.47
CA VAL A 83 7.25 -15.09 3.45
C VAL A 83 7.71 -16.06 2.38
N ASN A 84 7.46 -15.71 1.13
CA ASN A 84 7.92 -16.44 -0.05
C ASN A 84 8.56 -15.47 -1.03
N LEU A 85 9.78 -15.77 -1.46
CA LEU A 85 10.49 -15.07 -2.53
C LEU A 85 10.47 -15.96 -3.77
N ALA A 86 9.98 -15.42 -4.87
CA ALA A 86 9.91 -16.10 -6.15
C ALA A 86 10.68 -15.32 -7.21
N ASP A 87 11.13 -15.99 -8.25
CA ASP A 87 11.75 -15.38 -9.42
C ASP A 87 10.69 -14.86 -10.43
N LYS A 88 11.16 -14.36 -11.57
CA LYS A 88 10.31 -13.87 -12.67
C LYS A 88 9.36 -14.95 -13.24
N ASP A 89 9.72 -16.23 -13.12
CA ASP A 89 8.92 -17.36 -13.59
C ASP A 89 7.97 -17.87 -12.51
N ASN A 90 7.87 -17.14 -11.38
CA ASN A 90 7.08 -17.46 -10.19
C ASN A 90 7.53 -18.76 -9.48
N GLU A 91 8.77 -19.18 -9.70
CA GLU A 91 9.37 -20.31 -8.99
C GLU A 91 9.93 -19.84 -7.64
N ARG A 92 9.65 -20.61 -6.59
CA ARG A 92 10.09 -20.29 -5.25
C ARG A 92 11.61 -20.43 -5.12
N ILE A 93 12.28 -19.33 -4.78
CA ILE A 93 13.74 -19.30 -4.51
C ILE A 93 14.03 -19.49 -3.03
N ALA A 94 13.27 -18.80 -2.16
CA ALA A 94 13.45 -18.84 -0.71
C ALA A 94 12.13 -18.59 0.00
N GLY A 95 12.07 -18.85 1.29
CA GLY A 95 10.91 -18.50 2.09
C GLY A 95 10.94 -19.17 3.46
N GLN A 96 10.14 -18.59 4.36
CA GLN A 96 10.01 -19.07 5.72
C GLN A 96 8.58 -18.85 6.22
N ILE A 97 8.12 -19.81 7.05
CA ILE A 97 6.84 -19.71 7.76
C ILE A 97 7.18 -19.77 9.26
N TRP A 98 6.55 -18.91 10.03
CA TRP A 98 6.67 -18.93 11.50
C TRP A 98 5.36 -18.55 12.14
N SER A 99 5.09 -19.12 13.30
CA SER A 99 3.97 -18.77 14.15
C SER A 99 4.46 -18.12 15.42
N ASP A 100 3.71 -17.17 15.95
CA ASP A 100 4.02 -16.50 17.20
C ASP A 100 2.73 -16.13 17.93
N SER A 101 2.87 -15.61 19.14
CA SER A 101 1.73 -15.20 19.97
C SER A 101 2.03 -13.88 20.68
N LEU A 102 0.99 -13.07 20.87
CA LEU A 102 1.05 -11.83 21.61
C LEU A 102 0.08 -11.91 22.80
N ARG A 103 0.58 -11.51 23.99
CA ARG A 103 -0.18 -11.47 25.22
C ARG A 103 -0.31 -10.02 25.70
N LEU A 104 -1.53 -9.60 26.02
CA LEU A 104 -1.84 -8.27 26.53
C LEU A 104 -2.54 -8.39 27.89
N SER A 105 -2.23 -7.46 28.79
CA SER A 105 -2.88 -7.38 30.10
C SER A 105 -4.27 -6.73 30.02
N GLU A 106 -4.46 -5.82 29.08
CA GLU A 106 -5.70 -5.07 28.92
C GLU A 106 -6.24 -5.20 27.49
N TYR A 107 -7.52 -5.52 27.33
CA TYR A 107 -8.16 -5.67 26.03
C TYR A 107 -8.12 -4.39 25.18
N LYS A 108 -8.21 -3.21 25.82
CA LYS A 108 -8.16 -1.94 25.10
C LYS A 108 -6.89 -1.75 24.24
N GLU A 109 -5.78 -2.37 24.65
CA GLU A 109 -4.53 -2.31 23.88
C GLU A 109 -4.66 -2.99 22.49
N SER A 110 -5.50 -4.03 22.39
CA SER A 110 -5.76 -4.74 21.14
C SER A 110 -6.52 -3.89 20.11
N ARG A 111 -7.24 -2.87 20.59
CA ARG A 111 -8.06 -1.99 19.75
C ARG A 111 -7.31 -0.73 19.32
N ASN A 112 -6.10 -0.51 19.83
CA ASN A 112 -5.29 0.65 19.47
C ASN A 112 -4.56 0.39 18.14
N SER A 113 -4.92 1.12 17.09
CA SER A 113 -4.36 1.00 15.73
C SER A 113 -2.86 1.35 15.66
N THR A 114 -2.32 2.08 16.66
CA THR A 114 -0.89 2.41 16.72
C THR A 114 -0.03 1.27 17.25
N ASN A 115 -0.63 0.31 17.98
CA ASN A 115 0.07 -0.85 18.49
C ASN A 115 0.31 -1.86 17.37
N THR A 116 1.58 -2.24 17.18
CA THR A 116 1.97 -3.09 16.07
C THR A 116 3.00 -4.13 16.48
N ILE A 117 2.88 -5.32 15.93
CA ILE A 117 3.95 -6.32 15.91
C ILE A 117 4.88 -5.99 14.75
N ARG A 118 6.19 -6.10 14.98
CA ARG A 118 7.20 -6.00 13.92
C ARG A 118 8.08 -7.22 13.95
N SER A 119 8.30 -7.81 12.79
CA SER A 119 9.23 -8.93 12.61
C SER A 119 10.07 -8.73 11.36
N VAL A 120 11.24 -9.36 11.32
CA VAL A 120 12.12 -9.34 10.17
C VAL A 120 12.62 -10.75 9.87
N ARG A 121 12.74 -11.08 8.60
CA ARG A 121 13.41 -12.29 8.12
C ARG A 121 14.35 -11.91 6.99
N THR A 122 15.51 -12.53 7.00
CA THR A 122 16.58 -12.24 6.07
C THR A 122 16.88 -13.48 5.24
N PHE A 123 17.00 -13.29 3.93
CA PHE A 123 17.23 -14.34 2.95
C PHE A 123 18.46 -13.99 2.12
N LYS A 124 19.27 -14.98 1.81
CA LYS A 124 20.33 -14.87 0.82
C LYS A 124 19.82 -15.49 -0.48
N VAL A 125 19.73 -14.69 -1.54
CA VAL A 125 19.17 -15.08 -2.84
C VAL A 125 20.00 -14.50 -3.98
N PRO A 126 19.96 -15.06 -5.19
CA PRO A 126 20.63 -14.47 -6.36
C PRO A 126 20.15 -13.03 -6.63
N ALA A 127 21.07 -12.20 -7.16
CA ALA A 127 20.71 -10.85 -7.61
C ALA A 127 19.91 -10.92 -8.92
N SER A 128 18.60 -10.86 -8.84
CA SER A 128 17.67 -11.04 -9.96
C SER A 128 16.40 -10.22 -9.77
N GLU A 129 15.46 -10.31 -10.69
CA GLU A 129 14.09 -9.90 -10.49
C GLU A 129 13.42 -10.86 -9.51
N LEU A 130 12.78 -10.31 -8.49
CA LEU A 130 12.18 -11.05 -7.38
C LEU A 130 10.75 -10.56 -7.11
N THR A 131 9.86 -11.48 -6.75
CA THR A 131 8.56 -11.17 -6.16
C THR A 131 8.56 -11.64 -4.72
N ILE A 132 8.23 -10.74 -3.80
CA ILE A 132 8.08 -11.02 -2.37
C ILE A 132 6.60 -11.15 -2.08
N ASN A 133 6.16 -12.33 -1.62
CA ASN A 133 4.80 -12.58 -1.18
C ASN A 133 4.81 -12.76 0.33
N VAL A 134 4.01 -11.97 1.03
CA VAL A 134 3.84 -12.07 2.49
C VAL A 134 2.38 -12.39 2.79
N ARG A 135 2.16 -13.48 3.54
CA ARG A 135 0.85 -13.85 4.05
C ARG A 135 0.85 -13.75 5.57
N VAL A 136 -0.18 -13.12 6.12
CA VAL A 136 -0.46 -13.07 7.54
C VAL A 136 -1.78 -13.79 7.79
N THR A 137 -1.78 -14.74 8.74
CA THR A 137 -2.95 -15.54 9.12
C THR A 137 -3.21 -15.39 10.62
N ASP A 138 -4.41 -14.99 11.00
CA ASP A 138 -4.89 -15.10 12.36
C ASP A 138 -5.25 -16.57 12.65
N LEU A 139 -4.63 -17.16 13.68
CA LEU A 139 -4.81 -18.59 13.95
C LEU A 139 -6.11 -18.92 14.69
N TYR A 140 -6.82 -17.94 15.25
CA TYR A 140 -8.12 -18.15 15.87
C TYR A 140 -9.25 -18.03 14.85
N THR A 141 -9.28 -16.97 14.05
CA THR A 141 -10.32 -16.77 13.03
C THR A 141 -10.06 -17.52 11.73
N LYS A 142 -8.80 -17.95 11.49
CA LYS A 142 -8.32 -18.51 10.23
C LYS A 142 -8.37 -17.54 9.04
N LYS A 143 -8.66 -16.27 9.28
CA LYS A 143 -8.58 -15.23 8.25
C LYS A 143 -7.12 -15.04 7.84
N SER A 144 -6.91 -14.89 6.54
CA SER A 144 -5.58 -14.79 5.95
C SER A 144 -5.58 -13.70 4.89
N HIS A 145 -4.57 -12.85 4.91
CA HIS A 145 -4.36 -11.81 3.90
C HIS A 145 -2.98 -11.95 3.27
N VAL A 146 -2.88 -11.64 1.99
CA VAL A 146 -1.63 -11.71 1.21
C VAL A 146 -1.35 -10.36 0.59
N LEU A 147 -0.10 -9.91 0.71
CA LEU A 147 0.43 -8.77 -0.03
C LEU A 147 1.64 -9.23 -0.84
N SER A 148 1.83 -8.63 -2.01
CA SER A 148 2.93 -8.92 -2.91
C SER A 148 3.61 -7.63 -3.35
N ASP A 149 4.93 -7.69 -3.49
CA ASP A 149 5.73 -6.58 -4.02
C ASP A 149 6.86 -7.14 -4.90
N ALA A 150 7.20 -6.42 -5.97
CA ALA A 150 8.24 -6.81 -6.91
C ALA A 150 9.48 -5.93 -6.73
N MET A 151 10.67 -6.54 -6.78
CA MET A 151 11.94 -5.83 -6.78
C MET A 151 12.86 -6.35 -7.88
N ASP A 152 13.47 -5.45 -8.64
CA ASP A 152 14.49 -5.78 -9.62
C ASP A 152 15.88 -5.46 -9.08
N GLN A 153 16.67 -6.49 -8.82
CA GLN A 153 18.05 -6.40 -8.34
C GLN A 153 19.06 -6.98 -9.36
N SER A 154 18.62 -7.24 -10.58
CA SER A 154 19.46 -7.81 -11.65
C SER A 154 20.69 -6.98 -11.97
N LYS A 155 20.65 -5.66 -11.69
CA LYS A 155 21.72 -4.71 -11.92
C LYS A 155 22.58 -4.40 -10.70
N MET A 156 22.35 -5.06 -9.54
CA MET A 156 23.07 -4.80 -8.30
C MET A 156 24.62 -4.82 -8.49
N TYR A 157 25.10 -5.77 -9.29
CA TYR A 157 26.52 -6.00 -9.53
C TYR A 157 26.97 -5.65 -10.96
N SER A 158 26.27 -4.73 -11.63
CA SER A 158 26.63 -4.30 -12.98
C SER A 158 27.95 -3.52 -13.06
N GLY A 159 28.51 -3.08 -11.93
CA GLY A 159 29.77 -2.33 -11.80
C GLY A 159 30.63 -2.82 -10.65
N ALA A 160 31.80 -2.18 -10.46
CA ALA A 160 32.71 -2.45 -9.35
C ALA A 160 32.21 -1.94 -8.00
N LEU A 161 31.22 -1.06 -8.02
CA LEU A 161 30.60 -0.43 -6.86
C LEU A 161 29.13 -0.82 -6.78
N SER A 162 28.62 -1.18 -5.59
CA SER A 162 27.22 -1.55 -5.36
C SER A 162 26.65 -0.83 -4.15
N LEU A 163 25.39 -0.46 -4.25
CA LEU A 163 24.61 0.16 -3.18
C LEU A 163 23.36 -0.68 -2.87
N GLY A 164 23.11 -0.89 -1.59
CA GLY A 164 21.84 -1.45 -1.11
C GLY A 164 20.68 -0.46 -1.21
N ASN A 165 19.50 -0.88 -0.80
CA ASN A 165 18.38 0.04 -0.67
C ASN A 165 18.64 1.10 0.40
N ILE A 166 18.11 2.29 0.18
CA ILE A 166 18.11 3.33 1.20
C ILE A 166 17.09 2.95 2.28
N ILE A 167 17.57 2.84 3.51
CA ILE A 167 16.77 2.55 4.69
C ILE A 167 16.40 3.86 5.36
N ILE A 168 15.19 4.35 5.14
CA ILE A 168 14.69 5.57 5.80
C ILE A 168 14.27 5.21 7.22
N MET A 169 14.66 6.05 8.18
CA MET A 169 14.38 5.85 9.59
C MET A 169 13.29 6.84 10.05
N ASP A 170 12.38 6.38 10.89
CA ASP A 170 11.44 7.28 11.55
C ASP A 170 12.16 8.20 12.57
N ASN A 171 11.53 9.31 12.92
CA ASN A 171 12.05 10.28 13.90
C ASN A 171 11.66 9.88 15.33
N GLY A 172 11.88 8.63 15.70
CA GLY A 172 11.57 8.11 17.03
C GLY A 172 12.13 8.96 18.16
N LYS A 173 11.38 9.09 19.25
CA LYS A 173 11.80 9.84 20.44
C LYS A 173 13.11 9.27 21.00
N ALA A 174 14.04 10.17 21.41
CA ALA A 174 15.24 9.84 22.19
C ALA A 174 16.19 8.78 21.59
N GLY A 175 16.48 8.86 20.28
CA GLY A 175 17.51 8.01 19.66
C GLY A 175 17.05 6.59 19.29
N ASN A 176 15.78 6.26 19.48
CA ASN A 176 15.16 4.98 19.10
C ASN A 176 14.51 5.04 17.71
N SER A 177 15.22 5.58 16.72
CA SER A 177 14.76 5.58 15.34
C SER A 177 14.60 4.14 14.81
N LYS A 178 13.45 3.82 14.27
CA LYS A 178 13.13 2.53 13.65
C LYS A 178 13.02 2.69 12.14
N LEU A 179 13.08 1.60 11.41
CA LEU A 179 12.77 1.61 9.98
C LEU A 179 11.39 2.22 9.74
N LEU A 180 11.33 3.21 8.84
CA LEU A 180 10.07 3.78 8.38
C LEU A 180 9.34 2.75 7.52
N MET A 181 8.34 2.11 8.11
CA MET A 181 7.42 1.22 7.39
C MET A 181 6.32 2.08 6.74
N ASN A 182 5.84 1.69 5.56
CA ASN A 182 4.80 2.39 4.79
C ASN A 182 5.27 3.71 4.14
N GLU A 183 6.57 3.98 4.12
CA GLU A 183 7.18 5.14 3.45
C GLU A 183 6.53 6.49 3.79
N SER A 184 5.93 6.63 4.97
CA SER A 184 5.20 7.85 5.35
C SER A 184 5.57 8.36 6.73
N PHE A 185 5.90 9.65 6.79
CA PHE A 185 5.93 10.46 8.01
C PHE A 185 4.56 11.12 8.17
N TYR A 186 4.02 11.10 9.37
CA TYR A 186 2.69 11.66 9.67
C TYR A 186 2.75 13.04 10.35
N GLU A 187 3.92 13.64 10.36
CA GLU A 187 4.19 14.99 10.84
C GLU A 187 5.26 15.60 9.94
N ILE A 188 5.29 16.94 9.83
CA ILE A 188 6.38 17.63 9.16
C ILE A 188 7.67 17.35 9.93
N ILE A 189 8.67 16.88 9.21
CA ILE A 189 9.97 16.51 9.78
C ILE A 189 10.99 17.62 9.54
N ASP A 190 11.84 17.87 10.51
CA ASP A 190 12.97 18.80 10.45
C ASP A 190 14.31 18.11 10.20
N THR A 191 14.30 16.79 10.24
CA THR A 191 15.49 15.97 10.08
C THR A 191 15.17 14.67 9.36
N LEU A 192 15.89 14.36 8.28
CA LEU A 192 15.84 13.06 7.61
C LEU A 192 17.00 12.20 8.06
N ARG A 193 16.70 10.98 8.50
CA ARG A 193 17.69 9.96 8.87
C ARG A 193 17.56 8.78 7.91
N PHE A 194 18.69 8.40 7.31
CA PHE A 194 18.69 7.23 6.45
C PHE A 194 20.02 6.47 6.53
N LYS A 195 19.97 5.20 6.11
CA LYS A 195 21.15 4.32 6.02
C LYS A 195 21.19 3.68 4.65
N VAL A 196 22.38 3.32 4.22
CA VAL A 196 22.59 2.59 2.96
C VAL A 196 23.86 1.74 3.09
N ARG A 197 23.83 0.51 2.59
CA ARG A 197 25.02 -0.33 2.51
C ARG A 197 25.77 -0.02 1.21
N LEU A 198 27.06 0.21 1.34
CA LEU A 198 28.01 0.41 0.26
C LEU A 198 28.98 -0.77 0.20
N LEU A 199 29.12 -1.37 -0.97
CA LEU A 199 30.15 -2.37 -1.28
C LEU A 199 31.01 -1.87 -2.41
N GLY A 200 32.33 -1.70 -2.17
CA GLY A 200 33.27 -1.20 -3.17
C GLY A 200 34.71 -1.28 -2.70
N GLU A 201 35.68 -1.36 -3.61
CA GLU A 201 37.08 -1.61 -3.31
C GLU A 201 38.01 -0.39 -3.49
N ASN A 202 37.57 0.60 -4.27
CA ASN A 202 38.44 1.68 -4.72
C ASN A 202 38.16 2.98 -3.95
N HIS A 203 38.75 3.12 -2.77
CA HIS A 203 38.71 4.37 -2.00
C HIS A 203 39.49 5.52 -2.65
N PRO A 204 39.17 6.78 -2.38
CA PRO A 204 38.02 7.24 -1.60
C PRO A 204 36.70 7.14 -2.37
N PHE A 205 35.58 7.20 -1.63
CA PHE A 205 34.24 7.27 -2.23
C PHE A 205 33.66 8.68 -2.07
N ASN A 206 33.09 9.20 -3.14
CA ASN A 206 32.30 10.43 -3.11
C ASN A 206 30.81 10.06 -3.11
N ILE A 207 30.11 10.41 -2.03
CA ILE A 207 28.70 10.14 -1.88
C ILE A 207 27.92 11.43 -2.10
N ASN A 208 27.11 11.43 -3.14
CA ASN A 208 26.21 12.53 -3.44
C ASN A 208 24.79 12.10 -3.14
N TYR A 209 24.05 12.89 -2.39
CA TYR A 209 22.63 12.67 -2.18
C TYR A 209 21.83 13.91 -2.55
N GLU A 210 20.63 13.67 -3.09
CA GLU A 210 19.74 14.70 -3.60
C GLU A 210 18.31 14.38 -3.18
N LEU A 211 17.69 15.30 -2.43
CA LEU A 211 16.29 15.24 -2.06
C LEU A 211 15.46 16.08 -3.02
N ARG A 212 14.47 15.47 -3.66
CA ARG A 212 13.57 16.13 -4.61
C ARG A 212 12.12 16.05 -4.16
N VAL A 213 11.39 17.10 -4.50
CA VAL A 213 9.92 17.17 -4.42
C VAL A 213 9.43 17.45 -5.82
N LYS A 214 8.60 16.55 -6.38
CA LYS A 214 8.29 16.61 -7.81
C LYS A 214 9.59 16.63 -8.62
N ASP A 215 9.81 17.63 -9.45
CA ASP A 215 11.01 17.83 -10.25
C ASP A 215 11.99 18.84 -9.65
N GLU A 216 11.66 19.44 -8.48
CA GLU A 216 12.50 20.41 -7.81
C GLU A 216 13.46 19.76 -6.82
N THR A 217 14.74 20.11 -6.95
CA THR A 217 15.76 19.74 -5.95
C THR A 217 15.65 20.67 -4.73
N LYS A 218 15.36 20.08 -3.58
CA LYS A 218 15.34 20.80 -2.28
C LYS A 218 16.69 20.82 -1.59
N ILE A 219 17.39 19.69 -1.62
CA ILE A 219 18.71 19.52 -0.99
C ILE A 219 19.60 18.75 -1.95
N LYS A 220 20.84 19.20 -2.06
CA LYS A 220 21.91 18.50 -2.78
C LYS A 220 23.20 18.66 -2.03
N GLU A 221 23.75 17.56 -1.55
CA GLU A 221 25.00 17.53 -0.76
C GLU A 221 25.92 16.45 -1.25
N SER A 222 27.22 16.65 -0.97
CA SER A 222 28.29 15.72 -1.28
C SER A 222 29.15 15.47 -0.05
N GLN A 223 29.46 14.21 0.21
CA GLN A 223 30.34 13.77 1.30
C GLN A 223 31.43 12.88 0.77
N LEU A 224 32.70 13.20 1.10
CA LEU A 224 33.84 12.35 0.81
C LEU A 224 34.04 11.35 1.93
N LEU A 225 34.09 10.06 1.60
CA LEU A 225 34.46 8.97 2.50
C LEU A 225 35.89 8.53 2.17
N ASP A 226 36.80 8.75 3.11
CA ASP A 226 38.20 8.41 2.99
C ASP A 226 38.47 6.90 3.18
N HIS A 227 39.75 6.53 3.25
CA HIS A 227 40.22 5.15 3.44
C HIS A 227 39.89 4.54 4.80
N SER A 228 39.33 5.30 5.74
CA SER A 228 38.94 4.78 7.07
C SER A 228 37.70 3.87 7.01
N PHE A 229 36.92 3.94 5.93
CA PHE A 229 35.77 3.09 5.72
C PHE A 229 36.15 1.73 5.14
N SER A 230 35.49 0.68 5.59
CA SER A 230 35.73 -0.66 5.06
C SER A 230 35.11 -0.85 3.67
N ILE A 231 35.54 -1.88 2.95
CA ILE A 231 35.03 -2.28 1.63
C ILE A 231 33.53 -2.55 1.67
N ASP A 232 33.01 -3.04 2.80
CA ASP A 232 31.59 -3.27 3.08
C ASP A 232 31.19 -2.42 4.30
N SER A 233 30.45 -1.35 4.07
CA SER A 233 30.07 -0.39 5.11
C SER A 233 28.57 -0.05 5.06
N LEU A 234 27.97 -0.02 6.26
CA LEU A 234 26.63 0.55 6.45
C LEU A 234 26.78 2.05 6.80
N LEU A 235 26.56 2.89 5.84
CA LEU A 235 26.63 4.34 5.98
C LEU A 235 25.36 4.88 6.64
N SER A 236 25.49 5.90 7.49
CA SER A 236 24.38 6.56 8.18
C SER A 236 24.43 8.06 7.97
N PHE A 237 23.32 8.64 7.55
CA PHE A 237 23.19 10.07 7.26
C PHE A 237 22.11 10.69 8.14
N VAL A 238 22.38 11.94 8.55
CA VAL A 238 21.45 12.78 9.30
C VAL A 238 21.42 14.14 8.60
N VAL A 239 20.31 14.42 7.93
CA VAL A 239 20.18 15.59 7.06
C VAL A 239 19.16 16.53 7.67
N PRO A 240 19.56 17.76 8.07
CA PRO A 240 18.61 18.77 8.48
C PRO A 240 17.74 19.20 7.28
N LEU A 241 16.47 19.42 7.52
CA LEU A 241 15.48 19.78 6.52
C LEU A 241 14.89 21.14 6.84
N THR A 242 14.69 21.95 5.79
CA THR A 242 13.97 23.21 5.86
C THR A 242 12.82 23.21 4.87
N ASP A 243 11.78 23.97 5.15
CA ASP A 243 10.62 24.18 4.25
C ASP A 243 9.95 22.89 3.78
N MET A 244 9.86 21.92 4.69
CA MET A 244 9.13 20.67 4.42
C MET A 244 7.63 20.90 4.51
N HIS A 245 6.89 20.28 3.60
CA HIS A 245 5.43 20.28 3.60
C HIS A 245 4.88 18.90 3.28
N TYR A 246 3.57 18.75 3.34
CA TYR A 246 2.91 17.49 2.99
C TYR A 246 3.08 17.26 1.49
N SER A 247 3.90 16.29 1.12
CA SER A 247 4.23 15.97 -0.27
C SER A 247 4.94 14.62 -0.39
N ASN A 248 5.16 14.20 -1.64
CA ASN A 248 5.99 13.06 -1.98
C ASN A 248 7.44 13.52 -2.21
N TYR A 249 8.36 12.83 -1.58
CA TYR A 249 9.79 13.09 -1.66
C TYR A 249 10.52 11.91 -2.27
N SER A 250 11.52 12.20 -3.09
CA SER A 250 12.44 11.22 -3.65
C SER A 250 13.86 11.54 -3.22
N LEU A 251 14.51 10.58 -2.55
CA LEU A 251 15.90 10.66 -2.15
C LEU A 251 16.73 9.82 -3.13
N PHE A 252 17.61 10.46 -3.86
CA PHE A 252 18.59 9.83 -4.75
C PHE A 252 19.93 9.82 -4.06
N LEU A 253 20.65 8.72 -4.14
CA LEU A 253 22.00 8.60 -3.66
C LEU A 253 22.88 8.00 -4.75
N THR A 254 24.03 8.65 -5.01
CA THR A 254 25.05 8.21 -5.96
C THR A 254 26.37 8.11 -5.24
N ALA A 255 26.99 6.94 -5.30
CA ALA A 255 28.37 6.74 -4.87
C ALA A 255 29.28 6.68 -6.10
N GLU A 256 30.45 7.31 -6.02
CA GLU A 256 31.50 7.29 -7.02
C GLU A 256 32.82 6.95 -6.36
N ASP A 257 33.55 5.97 -6.90
CA ASP A 257 34.85 5.58 -6.40
C ASP A 257 35.99 6.38 -7.06
N SER A 258 37.24 6.20 -6.59
CA SER A 258 38.40 6.88 -7.11
C SER A 258 38.74 6.58 -8.55
N LYS A 259 38.16 5.54 -9.16
CA LYS A 259 38.31 5.17 -10.57
C LYS A 259 37.16 5.68 -11.43
N GLY A 260 36.19 6.39 -10.87
CA GLY A 260 35.02 6.91 -11.56
C GLY A 260 33.89 5.90 -11.76
N ASN A 261 33.94 4.72 -11.13
CA ASN A 261 32.80 3.82 -11.13
C ASN A 261 31.67 4.40 -10.28
N LYS A 262 30.42 4.24 -10.73
CA LYS A 262 29.25 4.80 -10.10
C LYS A 262 28.22 3.73 -9.79
N ALA A 263 27.58 3.88 -8.63
CA ALA A 263 26.36 3.17 -8.28
C ALA A 263 25.31 4.16 -7.79
N THR A 264 24.06 3.90 -8.10
CA THR A 264 22.93 4.76 -7.70
C THR A 264 21.83 3.94 -7.04
N THR A 265 21.19 4.53 -6.06
CA THR A 265 20.00 3.98 -5.44
C THR A 265 18.99 5.09 -5.15
N LYS A 266 17.72 4.74 -5.02
CA LYS A 266 16.63 5.68 -4.80
C LYS A 266 15.70 5.13 -3.74
N ALA A 267 15.19 6.02 -2.87
CA ALA A 267 14.05 5.75 -2.03
C ALA A 267 13.04 6.88 -2.16
N SER A 268 11.77 6.55 -1.97
CA SER A 268 10.71 7.54 -1.90
C SER A 268 10.07 7.51 -0.51
N PHE A 269 9.65 8.66 -0.03
CA PHE A 269 8.87 8.76 1.19
C PHE A 269 7.87 9.90 1.08
N ARG A 270 6.89 9.89 1.97
CA ARG A 270 5.81 10.86 1.97
C ARG A 270 5.74 11.56 3.32
N VAL A 271 5.45 12.84 3.29
CA VAL A 271 5.04 13.58 4.47
C VAL A 271 3.55 13.81 4.34
N ARG A 272 2.75 13.23 5.24
CA ARG A 272 1.29 13.17 5.14
C ARG A 272 0.61 13.60 6.43
N ILE A 273 -0.62 14.05 6.31
CA ILE A 273 -1.52 14.12 7.44
C ILE A 273 -1.86 12.68 7.85
N ARG A 274 -1.76 12.38 9.13
CA ARG A 274 -2.12 11.05 9.66
C ARG A 274 -3.55 10.71 9.28
N GLY A 275 -3.79 9.49 8.81
CA GLY A 275 -5.10 9.02 8.36
C GLY A 275 -5.42 9.28 6.88
N VAL A 276 -4.72 10.20 6.22
CA VAL A 276 -4.89 10.46 4.78
C VAL A 276 -3.92 9.60 3.98
N ASN A 277 -4.43 8.62 3.24
CA ASN A 277 -3.63 7.65 2.46
C ASN A 277 -3.36 8.05 1.01
N PHE A 278 -3.64 9.30 0.63
CA PHE A 278 -3.38 9.82 -0.71
C PHE A 278 -2.52 11.09 -0.63
N ASP A 279 -2.07 11.55 -1.79
CA ASP A 279 -1.24 12.73 -1.88
C ASP A 279 -2.03 13.98 -1.48
N VAL A 280 -1.64 14.61 -0.37
CA VAL A 280 -2.25 15.86 0.13
C VAL A 280 -1.96 17.03 -0.81
N GLU A 281 -1.24 16.83 -1.89
CA GLU A 281 -1.09 17.79 -2.97
C GLU A 281 -2.44 18.24 -3.55
N ASN A 282 -3.50 17.48 -3.29
CA ASN A 282 -4.86 17.80 -3.65
C ASN A 282 -5.78 17.80 -2.42
N MET A 283 -5.60 18.79 -1.53
CA MET A 283 -6.49 18.97 -0.38
C MET A 283 -7.96 19.10 -0.83
N ASP A 284 -8.19 19.72 -1.98
CA ASP A 284 -9.52 19.85 -2.56
C ASP A 284 -10.15 18.50 -2.86
N GLU A 285 -9.36 17.53 -3.32
CA GLU A 285 -9.86 16.16 -3.56
C GLU A 285 -10.17 15.45 -2.25
N ALA A 286 -9.32 15.60 -1.23
CA ALA A 286 -9.58 15.06 0.09
C ALA A 286 -10.91 15.56 0.67
N VAL A 287 -11.13 16.85 0.56
CA VAL A 287 -12.37 17.49 1.03
C VAL A 287 -13.58 17.02 0.21
N LYS A 288 -13.47 16.92 -1.13
CA LYS A 288 -14.56 16.41 -1.98
C LYS A 288 -14.97 15.00 -1.60
N GLN A 289 -14.01 14.16 -1.24
CA GLN A 289 -14.28 12.78 -0.85
C GLN A 289 -15.09 12.67 0.45
N LEU A 290 -15.24 13.75 1.24
CA LEU A 290 -16.05 13.78 2.47
C LEU A 290 -17.57 13.83 2.23
N ILE A 291 -18.05 13.79 0.99
CA ILE A 291 -19.49 13.88 0.66
C ILE A 291 -20.40 12.89 1.40
N TYR A 292 -19.85 11.81 1.92
CA TYR A 292 -20.59 10.79 2.67
C TYR A 292 -20.60 11.03 4.18
N LEU A 293 -19.80 11.97 4.68
CA LEU A 293 -19.69 12.32 6.10
C LEU A 293 -19.99 13.80 6.40
N ALA A 294 -19.61 14.70 5.50
CA ALA A 294 -19.77 16.13 5.69
C ALA A 294 -20.96 16.66 4.90
N SER A 295 -21.63 17.66 5.43
CA SER A 295 -22.67 18.41 4.71
C SER A 295 -22.06 19.28 3.62
N ASP A 296 -22.84 19.64 2.61
CA ASP A 296 -22.43 20.58 1.54
C ASP A 296 -21.88 21.91 2.09
N ARG A 297 -22.44 22.37 3.21
CA ARG A 297 -21.97 23.58 3.87
C ARG A 297 -20.56 23.38 4.45
N GLN A 298 -20.31 22.30 5.17
CA GLN A 298 -18.98 21.99 5.72
C GLN A 298 -17.94 21.81 4.62
N ILE A 299 -18.29 21.12 3.52
CA ILE A 299 -17.41 20.98 2.35
C ILE A 299 -17.05 22.34 1.77
N LYS A 300 -18.03 23.22 1.56
CA LYS A 300 -17.76 24.58 1.07
C LYS A 300 -16.89 25.41 2.01
N GLU A 301 -17.11 25.30 3.32
CA GLU A 301 -16.31 25.96 4.34
C GLU A 301 -14.86 25.47 4.36
N MET A 302 -14.64 24.14 4.23
CA MET A 302 -13.31 23.56 4.14
C MET A 302 -12.57 23.92 2.83
N MET A 303 -13.30 24.02 1.72
CA MET A 303 -12.74 24.39 0.41
C MET A 303 -12.34 25.86 0.31
N ALA A 304 -12.78 26.72 1.22
CA ALA A 304 -12.53 28.15 1.17
C ALA A 304 -11.20 28.53 1.85
N GLY A 305 -10.41 29.39 1.22
CA GLY A 305 -9.16 29.95 1.75
C GLY A 305 -7.90 29.39 1.09
N THR A 306 -6.77 29.66 1.71
CA THR A 306 -5.45 29.18 1.30
C THR A 306 -5.30 27.69 1.60
N GLU A 307 -4.31 27.01 1.01
CA GLU A 307 -4.03 25.59 1.28
C GLU A 307 -3.75 25.30 2.77
N ILE A 308 -3.11 26.26 3.46
CA ILE A 308 -2.88 26.16 4.92
C ILE A 308 -4.21 26.19 5.68
N GLU A 309 -5.09 27.14 5.34
CA GLU A 309 -6.40 27.28 5.99
C GLU A 309 -7.30 26.06 5.71
N LYS A 310 -7.30 25.56 4.49
CA LYS A 310 -8.02 24.33 4.13
C LYS A 310 -7.53 23.14 4.95
N THR A 311 -6.21 22.97 5.05
CA THR A 311 -5.59 21.89 5.84
C THR A 311 -5.99 21.98 7.31
N GLU A 312 -6.01 23.18 7.88
CA GLU A 312 -6.40 23.37 9.27
C GLU A 312 -7.86 23.05 9.52
N LYS A 313 -8.78 23.52 8.66
CA LYS A 313 -10.21 23.21 8.73
C LYS A 313 -10.48 21.72 8.57
N PHE A 314 -9.74 21.06 7.66
CA PHE A 314 -9.82 19.62 7.45
C PHE A 314 -9.38 18.84 8.69
N LYS A 315 -8.29 19.25 9.35
CA LYS A 315 -7.86 18.65 10.63
C LYS A 315 -8.91 18.83 11.71
N GLN A 316 -9.43 20.06 11.89
CA GLN A 316 -10.46 20.35 12.89
C GLN A 316 -11.74 19.52 12.67
N PHE A 317 -12.14 19.29 11.40
CA PHE A 317 -13.27 18.43 11.08
C PHE A 317 -13.04 16.99 11.60
N TRP A 318 -11.85 16.44 11.36
CA TRP A 318 -11.55 15.09 11.80
C TRP A 318 -11.27 14.96 13.30
N GLU A 319 -10.69 15.98 13.92
CA GLU A 319 -10.53 16.05 15.39
C GLU A 319 -11.88 16.01 16.11
N ALA A 320 -12.88 16.66 15.54
CA ALA A 320 -14.25 16.64 16.09
C ALA A 320 -14.94 15.27 15.99
N LEU A 321 -14.49 14.41 15.08
CA LEU A 321 -15.00 13.05 14.84
C LEU A 321 -14.10 11.96 15.43
N ASP A 322 -13.01 12.32 16.12
CA ASP A 322 -12.04 11.36 16.66
C ASP A 322 -12.68 10.50 17.75
N PRO A 323 -12.79 9.17 17.57
CA PRO A 323 -13.38 8.28 18.58
C PRO A 323 -12.45 8.07 19.79
N THR A 324 -11.14 8.40 19.67
CA THR A 324 -10.13 8.21 20.71
C THR A 324 -9.26 9.46 20.90
N PRO A 325 -9.84 10.61 21.31
CA PRO A 325 -9.09 11.85 21.50
C PRO A 325 -7.91 11.64 22.46
N GLY A 326 -6.73 12.14 22.04
CA GLY A 326 -5.49 12.02 22.80
C GLY A 326 -4.61 10.84 22.40
N THR A 327 -5.02 10.02 21.44
CA THR A 327 -4.12 9.10 20.73
C THR A 327 -3.40 9.80 19.58
N LEU A 328 -2.39 9.13 18.98
CA LEU A 328 -1.64 9.69 17.85
C LEU A 328 -2.38 9.53 16.50
N GLY A 329 -3.48 8.78 16.45
CA GLY A 329 -4.23 8.49 15.23
C GLY A 329 -5.71 8.76 15.41
N ASN A 330 -6.42 9.05 14.32
CA ASN A 330 -7.87 9.09 14.26
C ASN A 330 -8.32 7.86 13.44
N GLU A 331 -8.77 6.83 14.14
CA GLU A 331 -9.09 5.53 13.54
C GLU A 331 -10.25 5.65 12.53
N LEU A 332 -11.19 6.55 12.78
CA LEU A 332 -12.31 6.79 11.86
C LEU A 332 -11.82 7.38 10.55
N MET A 333 -10.94 8.37 10.61
CA MET A 333 -10.33 8.99 9.45
C MET A 333 -9.49 7.99 8.65
N GLU A 334 -8.65 7.20 9.34
CA GLU A 334 -7.80 6.18 8.73
C GLU A 334 -8.65 5.13 8.00
N GLU A 335 -9.72 4.66 8.62
CA GLU A 335 -10.65 3.71 8.03
C GLU A 335 -11.39 4.30 6.84
N TYR A 336 -11.90 5.52 6.97
CA TYR A 336 -12.63 6.19 5.89
C TYR A 336 -11.80 6.32 4.62
N TYR A 337 -10.60 6.88 4.71
CA TYR A 337 -9.74 7.07 3.54
C TYR A 337 -9.15 5.77 3.00
N ARG A 338 -9.00 4.77 3.84
CA ARG A 338 -8.65 3.43 3.38
C ARG A 338 -9.76 2.84 2.51
N ARG A 339 -11.02 3.02 2.91
CA ARG A 339 -12.17 2.58 2.10
C ARG A 339 -12.30 3.38 0.79
N ILE A 340 -11.98 4.69 0.81
CA ILE A 340 -11.88 5.51 -0.40
C ILE A 340 -10.82 4.93 -1.35
N ALA A 341 -9.61 4.68 -0.88
CA ALA A 341 -8.52 4.14 -1.69
C ALA A 341 -8.88 2.78 -2.30
N PHE A 342 -9.45 1.89 -1.50
CA PHE A 342 -9.94 0.60 -1.99
C PHE A 342 -11.03 0.76 -3.05
N SER A 343 -11.99 1.65 -2.81
CA SER A 343 -13.07 1.91 -3.78
C SER A 343 -12.54 2.42 -5.11
N LEU A 344 -11.51 3.26 -5.11
CA LEU A 344 -10.81 3.71 -6.32
C LEU A 344 -10.21 2.54 -7.09
N GLU A 345 -9.62 1.57 -6.41
CA GLU A 345 -9.02 0.40 -7.04
C GLU A 345 -10.07 -0.60 -7.53
N ALA A 346 -11.04 -0.93 -6.69
CA ALA A 346 -11.98 -2.04 -6.93
C ALA A 346 -13.18 -1.67 -7.82
N PHE A 347 -13.63 -0.41 -7.77
CA PHE A 347 -14.92 -0.02 -8.39
C PHE A 347 -14.81 1.04 -9.46
N THR A 348 -13.61 1.50 -9.82
CA THR A 348 -13.43 2.46 -10.93
C THR A 348 -13.70 1.75 -12.26
N VAL A 349 -14.69 2.25 -13.00
CA VAL A 349 -15.05 1.80 -14.34
C VAL A 349 -15.14 3.03 -15.26
N MET A 350 -16.31 3.71 -15.29
CA MET A 350 -16.54 4.94 -16.08
C MET A 350 -16.35 6.22 -15.24
N GLN A 351 -16.38 6.09 -13.93
CA GLN A 351 -16.14 7.16 -12.96
C GLN A 351 -15.26 6.64 -11.84
N GLU A 352 -14.71 7.55 -11.04
CA GLU A 352 -13.89 7.21 -9.89
C GLU A 352 -14.66 6.29 -8.93
N GLY A 353 -14.02 5.21 -8.47
CA GLY A 353 -14.68 4.14 -7.73
C GLY A 353 -15.43 4.61 -6.49
N TRP A 354 -14.91 5.63 -5.79
CA TRP A 354 -15.56 6.21 -4.61
C TRP A 354 -16.88 6.94 -4.94
N LYS A 355 -17.09 7.37 -6.20
CA LYS A 355 -18.34 8.00 -6.69
C LYS A 355 -19.38 6.99 -7.15
N THR A 356 -19.01 5.71 -7.29
CA THR A 356 -19.94 4.66 -7.70
C THR A 356 -20.88 4.27 -6.56
N ASP A 357 -22.02 3.67 -6.88
CA ASP A 357 -22.97 3.20 -5.85
C ASP A 357 -22.35 2.10 -4.97
N ARG A 358 -21.54 1.18 -5.55
CA ARG A 358 -20.79 0.18 -4.78
C ARG A 358 -19.75 0.85 -3.86
N GLY A 359 -19.01 1.84 -4.38
CA GLY A 359 -18.06 2.62 -3.59
C GLY A 359 -18.72 3.34 -2.44
N MET A 360 -19.86 4.00 -2.67
CA MET A 360 -20.61 4.68 -1.62
C MET A 360 -21.00 3.71 -0.49
N ILE A 361 -21.62 2.58 -0.83
CA ILE A 361 -22.05 1.60 0.19
C ILE A 361 -20.84 1.02 0.93
N TYR A 362 -19.75 0.72 0.21
CA TYR A 362 -18.53 0.22 0.82
C TYR A 362 -17.88 1.24 1.77
N ILE A 363 -17.82 2.51 1.40
CA ILE A 363 -17.26 3.57 2.24
C ILE A 363 -18.08 3.72 3.52
N LEU A 364 -19.40 3.70 3.42
CA LEU A 364 -20.30 3.88 4.55
C LEU A 364 -20.31 2.66 5.50
N PHE A 365 -20.43 1.45 4.96
CA PHE A 365 -20.70 0.25 5.76
C PHE A 365 -19.50 -0.70 5.87
N GLY A 366 -18.45 -0.50 5.05
CA GLY A 366 -17.31 -1.42 4.96
C GLY A 366 -17.60 -2.62 4.06
N PRO A 367 -16.78 -3.68 4.16
CA PRO A 367 -17.01 -4.91 3.42
C PRO A 367 -18.32 -5.59 3.87
N PRO A 368 -19.13 -6.10 2.93
CA PRO A 368 -20.30 -6.90 3.27
C PRO A 368 -19.91 -8.23 3.91
N ASP A 369 -20.82 -8.81 4.68
CA ASP A 369 -20.64 -10.14 5.26
C ASP A 369 -20.72 -11.24 4.19
N GLU A 370 -21.57 -11.04 3.16
CA GLU A 370 -21.74 -11.97 2.03
C GLU A 370 -22.06 -11.20 0.74
N ILE A 371 -21.56 -11.73 -0.39
CA ILE A 371 -21.92 -11.29 -1.75
C ILE A 371 -22.53 -12.45 -2.50
N GLN A 372 -23.74 -12.27 -2.97
CA GLN A 372 -24.38 -13.15 -3.94
C GLN A 372 -24.31 -12.48 -5.32
N SER A 373 -23.73 -13.16 -6.31
CA SER A 373 -23.60 -12.64 -7.67
C SER A 373 -24.41 -13.49 -8.63
N GLY A 374 -25.26 -12.85 -9.44
CA GLY A 374 -25.92 -13.47 -10.59
C GLY A 374 -25.16 -13.13 -11.86
N PRO A 375 -24.65 -14.14 -12.60
CA PRO A 375 -24.01 -13.91 -13.88
C PRO A 375 -25.00 -13.42 -14.94
N PHE A 376 -24.45 -12.95 -16.07
CA PHE A 376 -25.26 -12.60 -17.23
C PHE A 376 -25.94 -13.84 -17.80
N GLU A 377 -27.27 -13.92 -17.71
CA GLU A 377 -28.12 -14.92 -18.37
C GLU A 377 -28.94 -14.23 -19.44
N LEU A 378 -29.42 -15.01 -20.43
CA LEU A 378 -30.17 -14.47 -21.61
C LEU A 378 -31.33 -13.54 -21.26
N ASP A 379 -31.93 -13.70 -20.07
CA ASP A 379 -33.06 -12.93 -19.58
C ASP A 379 -32.77 -12.09 -18.30
N CYS A 380 -31.54 -12.12 -17.77
CA CYS A 380 -31.19 -11.40 -16.57
C CYS A 380 -29.88 -10.62 -16.73
N LYS A 381 -29.91 -9.33 -16.35
CA LYS A 381 -28.71 -8.50 -16.29
C LYS A 381 -27.85 -8.91 -15.08
N PRO A 382 -26.51 -8.75 -15.14
CA PRO A 382 -25.64 -9.04 -14.01
C PRO A 382 -26.09 -8.26 -12.77
N TYR A 383 -26.12 -8.94 -11.64
CA TYR A 383 -26.44 -8.31 -10.36
C TYR A 383 -25.54 -8.81 -9.24
N GLN A 384 -25.42 -8.00 -8.19
CA GLN A 384 -24.80 -8.35 -6.92
C GLN A 384 -25.73 -7.98 -5.79
N VAL A 385 -25.82 -8.87 -4.79
CA VAL A 385 -26.51 -8.63 -3.54
C VAL A 385 -25.49 -8.64 -2.43
N TRP A 386 -25.38 -7.52 -1.72
CA TRP A 386 -24.47 -7.37 -0.60
C TRP A 386 -25.24 -7.43 0.71
N GLU A 387 -24.92 -8.43 1.53
CA GLU A 387 -25.56 -8.67 2.82
C GLU A 387 -24.73 -8.09 3.97
N TYR A 388 -25.37 -7.36 4.88
CA TYR A 388 -24.78 -6.79 6.08
C TYR A 388 -25.58 -7.29 7.29
N TYR A 389 -25.20 -8.45 7.83
CA TYR A 389 -25.96 -9.13 8.89
C TYR A 389 -25.99 -8.34 10.19
N HIS A 390 -24.88 -7.66 10.54
CA HIS A 390 -24.74 -6.90 11.77
C HIS A 390 -25.68 -5.68 11.87
N ILE A 391 -26.12 -5.14 10.73
CA ILE A 391 -27.09 -4.04 10.65
C ILE A 391 -28.42 -4.47 10.05
N GLY A 392 -28.56 -5.74 9.67
CA GLY A 392 -29.77 -6.28 9.06
C GLY A 392 -30.15 -5.62 7.73
N LYS A 393 -29.14 -5.23 6.92
CA LYS A 393 -29.37 -4.54 5.63
C LYS A 393 -28.84 -5.36 4.47
N GLN A 394 -29.54 -5.21 3.33
CA GLN A 394 -29.21 -5.79 2.04
C GLN A 394 -29.17 -4.70 0.98
N PHE A 395 -28.17 -4.70 0.13
CA PHE A 395 -28.04 -3.78 -1.00
C PHE A 395 -27.95 -4.57 -2.29
N VAL A 396 -28.82 -4.25 -3.25
CA VAL A 396 -28.88 -4.90 -4.57
C VAL A 396 -28.31 -3.94 -5.62
N PHE A 397 -27.34 -4.40 -6.35
CA PHE A 397 -26.72 -3.64 -7.46
C PHE A 397 -26.97 -4.37 -8.77
N ARG A 398 -27.32 -3.62 -9.83
CA ARG A 398 -27.53 -4.14 -11.19
C ARG A 398 -26.59 -3.45 -12.16
N ASP A 399 -25.99 -4.22 -13.05
CA ASP A 399 -25.26 -3.70 -14.19
C ASP A 399 -26.18 -3.64 -15.40
N GLU A 400 -26.77 -2.46 -15.62
CA GLU A 400 -27.70 -2.22 -16.72
C GLU A 400 -27.04 -2.31 -18.11
N THR A 401 -25.73 -2.08 -18.15
CA THR A 401 -24.94 -1.96 -19.39
C THR A 401 -24.17 -3.21 -19.76
N GLY A 402 -23.88 -4.08 -18.76
CA GLY A 402 -22.99 -5.24 -18.91
C GLY A 402 -21.51 -4.88 -18.94
N PHE A 403 -21.14 -3.62 -18.66
CA PHE A 403 -19.76 -3.12 -18.65
C PHE A 403 -19.18 -2.93 -17.24
N GLY A 404 -19.84 -3.46 -16.21
CA GLY A 404 -19.37 -3.38 -14.81
C GLY A 404 -19.83 -2.13 -14.06
N ASP A 405 -20.71 -1.28 -14.66
CA ASP A 405 -21.31 -0.13 -13.98
C ASP A 405 -22.53 -0.55 -13.16
N PHE A 406 -22.25 -1.09 -11.98
CA PHE A 406 -23.26 -1.56 -11.05
C PHE A 406 -23.95 -0.40 -10.34
N ARG A 407 -25.25 -0.23 -10.57
CA ARG A 407 -26.10 0.79 -9.96
C ARG A 407 -26.97 0.19 -8.86
N LEU A 408 -27.14 0.94 -7.78
CA LEU A 408 -27.96 0.55 -6.65
C LEU A 408 -29.45 0.51 -7.08
N ASP A 409 -30.08 -0.64 -6.91
CA ASP A 409 -31.50 -0.81 -7.20
C ASP A 409 -32.34 -0.23 -6.05
N GLN A 410 -32.89 0.96 -6.27
CA GLN A 410 -33.67 1.70 -5.26
C GLN A 410 -34.98 1.03 -4.89
N SER A 411 -35.48 0.07 -5.68
CA SER A 411 -36.72 -0.66 -5.37
C SER A 411 -36.61 -1.59 -4.15
N TYR A 412 -35.40 -1.95 -3.77
CA TYR A 412 -35.09 -2.77 -2.60
C TYR A 412 -34.64 -1.96 -1.37
N LEU A 413 -34.66 -0.64 -1.45
CA LEU A 413 -34.29 0.22 -0.32
C LEU A 413 -35.53 0.65 0.44
N ASP A 414 -35.55 0.40 1.73
CA ASP A 414 -36.49 1.08 2.61
C ASP A 414 -36.24 2.59 2.56
N GLN A 415 -37.22 3.32 2.04
CA GLN A 415 -37.11 4.76 1.81
C GLN A 415 -36.87 5.48 3.14
N GLY A 416 -35.64 5.85 3.44
CA GLY A 416 -35.29 6.79 4.49
C GLY A 416 -34.16 6.42 5.43
N ASP A 417 -33.76 5.16 5.54
CA ASP A 417 -32.96 4.68 6.68
C ASP A 417 -31.45 4.62 6.45
N TRP A 418 -30.97 4.76 5.23
CA TRP A 418 -29.55 4.56 4.93
C TRP A 418 -28.77 5.85 4.61
N ARG A 419 -29.49 6.94 4.34
CA ARG A 419 -28.84 8.25 4.22
C ARG A 419 -28.63 8.79 5.64
N PHE A 420 -27.41 8.74 6.11
CA PHE A 420 -27.04 9.36 7.37
C PHE A 420 -27.39 10.85 7.30
N ARG A 421 -28.33 11.28 8.13
CA ARG A 421 -28.49 12.67 8.50
C ARG A 421 -27.63 12.87 9.73
N TYR A 422 -26.41 13.35 9.52
CA TYR A 422 -25.61 13.94 10.60
C TYR A 422 -26.03 15.36 10.86
#